data_457a792912c5711872f6a879a4155533
#
_entry.id   457a792912c5711872f6a879a4155533
#
_cell.length_a   1.000
_cell.length_b   1.000
_cell.length_c   1.000
_cell.angle_alpha   90.00
_cell.angle_beta   90.00
_cell.angle_gamma   90.00
#
_symmetry.space_group_name_H-M   'P 1'
#
loop_
_entity.id
_entity.type
_entity.pdbx_description
1 polymer ?
#
loop_
_entity_poly.entity_id
_entity_poly.type
_entity_poly.pdbx_seq_one_letter_code
_entity_poly.pdbx_strand_id
1 'polypeptide(L)'
;GKSTLVSFLTGQETDRLVEEKKRGLTINLGYTYYEYKDQITSIVDVPGHRDFFKNTVAGFSNADAVLFVIDSTQGWSEQSEQHLKALVGLSKLNIIFVFTKLDLKESNSDEKFLIDKVSSIKNLNYKITKFDKSSTSKSSMIEEIQTFLSTCKSDCSSLWIDRSFVIDGIGRIVTGTAGPGFSVDNIIHSSSGQKLEVKSIESVNKEYFQENSSQRVAISLKKSSGPVPK
;
A
#
# COMPACT_ATOMS: atom_id res chain seq x y z
N GLY A 1 -3.02 15.21 4.91
CA GLY A 1 -1.65 14.68 4.95
C GLY A 1 -1.49 13.46 4.04
N LYS A 2 -2.15 12.31 4.31
CA LYS A 2 -1.98 11.07 3.53
C LYS A 2 -2.35 11.25 2.06
N SER A 3 -3.61 11.56 1.76
CA SER A 3 -4.09 11.71 0.37
C SER A 3 -3.36 12.84 -0.38
N THR A 4 -2.91 13.88 0.34
CA THR A 4 -2.05 14.94 -0.24
C THR A 4 -0.70 14.39 -0.69
N LEU A 5 -0.06 13.56 0.13
CA LEU A 5 1.21 12.89 -0.21
C LEU A 5 1.01 11.92 -1.38
N VAL A 6 -0.06 11.12 -1.36
CA VAL A 6 -0.39 10.20 -2.44
C VAL A 6 -0.62 10.94 -3.76
N SER A 7 -1.44 11.99 -3.75
CA SER A 7 -1.67 12.84 -4.94
C SER A 7 -0.39 13.51 -5.44
N PHE A 8 0.51 13.93 -4.54
CA PHE A 8 1.81 14.47 -4.92
C PHE A 8 2.68 13.44 -5.64
N LEU A 9 2.76 12.22 -5.12
CA LEU A 9 3.58 11.14 -5.68
C LEU A 9 3.03 10.63 -7.03
N THR A 10 1.72 10.48 -7.14
CA THR A 10 1.09 9.82 -8.29
C THR A 10 0.52 10.80 -9.33
N GLY A 11 0.21 12.02 -8.93
CA GLY A 11 -0.54 12.98 -9.75
C GLY A 11 -2.05 12.67 -9.84
N GLN A 12 -2.55 11.70 -9.05
CA GLN A 12 -3.94 11.26 -9.06
C GLN A 12 -4.60 11.47 -7.70
N GLU A 13 -5.88 11.82 -7.70
CA GLU A 13 -6.69 11.88 -6.49
C GLU A 13 -7.27 10.48 -6.20
N THR A 14 -7.09 10.01 -4.97
CA THR A 14 -7.62 8.72 -4.49
C THR A 14 -9.03 8.84 -3.91
N ASP A 15 -9.42 10.02 -3.43
CA ASP A 15 -10.74 10.29 -2.86
C ASP A 15 -11.78 10.41 -3.98
N ARG A 16 -12.46 9.30 -4.30
CA ARG A 16 -13.41 9.21 -5.43
C ARG A 16 -14.87 9.41 -5.02
N LEU A 17 -15.22 9.15 -3.78
CA LEU A 17 -16.59 9.27 -3.30
C LEU A 17 -16.96 10.72 -3.00
N VAL A 18 -18.19 11.09 -3.36
CA VAL A 18 -18.73 12.42 -3.02
C VAL A 18 -18.74 12.67 -1.51
N GLU A 19 -18.94 11.61 -0.72
CA GLU A 19 -18.89 11.67 0.74
C GLU A 19 -17.46 11.91 1.26
N GLU A 20 -16.45 11.28 0.67
CA GLU A 20 -15.04 11.51 1.02
C GLU A 20 -14.64 12.96 0.79
N LYS A 21 -15.02 13.51 -0.37
CA LYS A 21 -14.78 14.93 -0.70
C LYS A 21 -15.51 15.89 0.24
N LYS A 22 -16.76 15.58 0.61
CA LYS A 22 -17.55 16.42 1.53
C LYS A 22 -17.02 16.39 2.96
N ARG A 23 -16.55 15.24 3.43
CA ARG A 23 -16.05 15.06 4.80
C ARG A 23 -14.55 15.33 4.94
N GLY A 24 -13.83 15.45 3.81
CA GLY A 24 -12.37 15.64 3.79
C GLY A 24 -11.60 14.47 4.40
N LEU A 25 -12.16 13.24 4.32
CA LEU A 25 -11.51 12.03 4.84
C LEU A 25 -11.80 10.82 3.97
N THR A 26 -10.80 9.95 3.82
CA THR A 26 -10.88 8.69 3.09
C THR A 26 -11.70 7.67 3.88
N ILE A 27 -12.65 7.01 3.23
CA ILE A 27 -13.55 6.00 3.83
C ILE A 27 -13.14 4.60 3.36
N ASN A 28 -12.92 4.44 2.05
CA ASN A 28 -12.54 3.19 1.42
C ASN A 28 -11.05 3.15 1.07
N LEU A 29 -10.56 1.97 0.68
CA LEU A 29 -9.21 1.83 0.14
C LEU A 29 -9.13 2.50 -1.23
N GLY A 30 -8.24 3.49 -1.36
CA GLY A 30 -7.88 4.12 -2.62
C GLY A 30 -6.69 3.39 -3.26
N TYR A 31 -6.77 3.06 -4.54
CA TYR A 31 -5.69 2.40 -5.26
C TYR A 31 -5.18 3.30 -6.37
N THR A 32 -3.87 3.51 -6.38
CA THR A 32 -3.16 4.30 -7.39
C THR A 32 -1.73 3.76 -7.57
N TYR A 33 -0.96 4.36 -8.47
CA TYR A 33 0.42 3.96 -8.71
C TYR A 33 1.24 5.13 -9.26
N TYR A 34 2.55 4.97 -9.24
CA TYR A 34 3.48 5.76 -10.03
C TYR A 34 4.50 4.86 -10.73
N GLU A 35 5.07 5.36 -11.82
CA GLU A 35 6.14 4.69 -12.55
C GLU A 35 7.48 5.38 -12.27
N TYR A 36 8.52 4.60 -12.04
CA TYR A 36 9.89 5.08 -11.84
C TYR A 36 10.88 4.09 -12.43
N LYS A 37 11.70 4.52 -13.42
CA LYS A 37 12.71 3.68 -14.09
C LYS A 37 12.18 2.31 -14.52
N ASP A 38 11.06 2.32 -15.25
CA ASP A 38 10.34 1.13 -15.74
C ASP A 38 9.76 0.20 -14.66
N GLN A 39 9.77 0.63 -13.40
CA GLN A 39 9.12 -0.06 -12.29
C GLN A 39 7.82 0.61 -11.90
N ILE A 40 6.78 -0.18 -11.69
CA ILE A 40 5.49 0.28 -11.20
C ILE A 40 5.43 0.07 -9.69
N THR A 41 5.19 1.15 -8.95
CA THR A 41 4.94 1.11 -7.51
C THR A 41 3.47 1.39 -7.25
N SER A 42 2.74 0.39 -6.78
CA SER A 42 1.35 0.53 -6.39
C SER A 42 1.22 1.12 -5.00
N ILE A 43 0.29 2.06 -4.82
CA ILE A 43 -0.02 2.68 -3.54
C ILE A 43 -1.46 2.36 -3.16
N VAL A 44 -1.65 1.96 -1.90
CA VAL A 44 -2.96 1.81 -1.28
C VAL A 44 -3.14 2.93 -0.27
N ASP A 45 -3.98 3.91 -0.59
CA ASP A 45 -4.37 4.97 0.36
C ASP A 45 -5.43 4.40 1.31
N VAL A 46 -5.11 4.39 2.60
CA VAL A 46 -5.96 3.80 3.63
C VAL A 46 -6.65 4.88 4.46
N PRO A 47 -7.90 4.63 4.95
CA PRO A 47 -8.53 5.54 5.88
C PRO A 47 -7.68 5.79 7.11
N GLY A 48 -7.68 7.03 7.58
CA GLY A 48 -6.96 7.39 8.81
C GLY A 48 -7.86 7.37 10.03
N HIS A 49 -9.17 7.51 9.87
CA HIS A 49 -10.09 7.65 10.99
C HIS A 49 -10.38 6.29 11.66
N ARG A 50 -10.48 6.29 13.00
CA ARG A 50 -10.69 5.07 13.81
C ARG A 50 -11.95 4.28 13.43
N ASP A 51 -13.01 4.93 12.94
CA ASP A 51 -14.25 4.27 12.53
C ASP A 51 -14.04 3.34 11.32
N PHE A 52 -13.00 3.58 10.53
CA PHE A 52 -12.64 2.80 9.35
C PHE A 52 -11.40 1.92 9.57
N PHE A 53 -11.04 1.67 10.82
CA PHE A 53 -9.82 0.94 11.18
C PHE A 53 -9.75 -0.46 10.56
N LYS A 54 -10.88 -1.14 10.37
CA LYS A 54 -10.93 -2.44 9.67
C LYS A 54 -10.43 -2.33 8.23
N ASN A 55 -10.84 -1.28 7.51
CA ASN A 55 -10.39 -1.02 6.14
C ASN A 55 -8.89 -0.69 6.12
N THR A 56 -8.42 0.08 7.09
CA THR A 56 -7.00 0.40 7.27
C THR A 56 -6.16 -0.86 7.45
N VAL A 57 -6.58 -1.78 8.33
CA VAL A 57 -5.90 -3.06 8.58
C VAL A 57 -5.89 -3.93 7.32
N ALA A 58 -7.00 -3.98 6.58
CA ALA A 58 -7.05 -4.71 5.31
C ALA A 58 -6.05 -4.14 4.28
N GLY A 59 -5.87 -2.81 4.24
CA GLY A 59 -4.86 -2.18 3.40
C GLY A 59 -3.42 -2.53 3.79
N PHE A 60 -3.14 -2.67 5.10
CA PHE A 60 -1.81 -3.05 5.58
C PHE A 60 -1.39 -4.47 5.17
N SER A 61 -2.34 -5.39 5.09
CA SER A 61 -2.06 -6.82 4.91
C SER A 61 -1.22 -7.12 3.66
N ASN A 62 -1.40 -6.33 2.60
CA ASN A 62 -0.79 -6.57 1.30
C ASN A 62 0.37 -5.62 0.97
N ALA A 63 0.78 -4.78 1.91
CA ALA A 63 1.85 -3.82 1.69
C ALA A 63 3.23 -4.44 1.97
N ASP A 64 4.21 -4.19 1.09
CA ASP A 64 5.63 -4.53 1.31
C ASP A 64 6.29 -3.52 2.25
N ALA A 65 5.86 -2.26 2.16
CA ALA A 65 6.26 -1.18 3.04
C ALA A 65 5.12 -0.21 3.30
N VAL A 66 5.23 0.58 4.35
CA VAL A 66 4.20 1.54 4.78
C VAL A 66 4.77 2.94 4.83
N LEU A 67 4.09 3.89 4.19
CA LEU A 67 4.30 5.33 4.41
C LEU A 67 3.45 5.76 5.61
N PHE A 68 4.08 5.92 6.76
CA PHE A 68 3.40 6.32 7.99
C PHE A 68 3.46 7.84 8.14
N VAL A 69 2.35 8.50 7.79
CA VAL A 69 2.29 9.97 7.73
C VAL A 69 1.93 10.56 9.09
N ILE A 70 2.77 11.47 9.58
CA ILE A 70 2.62 12.17 10.85
C ILE A 70 2.42 13.66 10.56
N ASP A 71 1.35 14.22 11.11
CA ASP A 71 1.09 15.66 11.08
C ASP A 71 1.89 16.33 12.21
N SER A 72 2.91 17.11 11.86
CA SER A 72 3.79 17.73 12.86
C SER A 72 3.06 18.75 13.75
N THR A 73 1.91 19.28 13.31
CA THR A 73 1.11 20.19 14.15
C THR A 73 0.38 19.47 15.28
N GLN A 74 0.05 18.18 15.08
CA GLN A 74 -0.63 17.36 16.08
C GLN A 74 0.32 16.43 16.85
N GLY A 75 1.48 16.13 16.23
CA GLY A 75 2.44 15.19 16.81
C GLY A 75 1.93 13.74 16.83
N TRP A 76 2.45 12.96 17.77
CA TRP A 76 2.07 11.56 17.94
C TRP A 76 0.71 11.44 18.65
N SER A 77 -0.29 10.94 17.97
CA SER A 77 -1.66 10.78 18.47
C SER A 77 -1.94 9.36 18.96
N GLU A 78 -3.06 9.18 19.69
CA GLU A 78 -3.57 7.85 20.05
C GLU A 78 -3.83 6.99 18.81
N GLN A 79 -4.29 7.60 17.74
CA GLN A 79 -4.52 6.95 16.46
C GLN A 79 -3.21 6.47 15.83
N SER A 80 -2.13 7.27 15.90
CA SER A 80 -0.79 6.86 15.47
C SER A 80 -0.32 5.63 16.24
N GLU A 81 -0.58 5.61 17.55
CA GLU A 81 -0.27 4.47 18.41
C GLU A 81 -1.00 3.19 18.00
N GLN A 82 -2.31 3.29 17.73
CA GLN A 82 -3.13 2.16 17.31
C GLN A 82 -2.67 1.61 15.96
N HIS A 83 -2.34 2.48 15.00
CA HIS A 83 -1.86 2.08 13.69
C HIS A 83 -0.49 1.38 13.79
N LEU A 84 0.44 1.93 14.57
CA LEU A 84 1.75 1.29 14.76
C LEU A 84 1.62 -0.09 15.41
N LYS A 85 0.77 -0.23 16.43
CA LYS A 85 0.49 -1.53 17.07
C LYS A 85 -0.09 -2.54 16.08
N ALA A 86 -0.99 -2.12 15.20
CA ALA A 86 -1.56 -2.98 14.17
C ALA A 86 -0.48 -3.44 13.16
N LEU A 87 0.38 -2.53 12.71
CA LEU A 87 1.48 -2.86 11.80
C LEU A 87 2.44 -3.87 12.43
N VAL A 88 2.84 -3.66 13.67
CA VAL A 88 3.69 -4.59 14.42
C VAL A 88 3.00 -5.95 14.58
N GLY A 89 1.72 -5.96 14.94
CA GLY A 89 0.93 -7.19 15.09
C GLY A 89 0.78 -7.98 13.78
N LEU A 90 0.79 -7.29 12.63
CA LEU A 90 0.75 -7.90 11.30
C LEU A 90 2.16 -8.19 10.73
N SER A 91 3.21 -7.98 11.51
CA SER A 91 4.61 -8.11 11.08
C SER A 91 4.96 -7.23 9.86
N LYS A 92 4.27 -6.08 9.70
CA LYS A 92 4.56 -5.08 8.66
C LYS A 92 5.60 -4.11 9.21
N LEU A 93 6.86 -4.52 9.13
CA LEU A 93 7.98 -3.88 9.81
C LEU A 93 8.88 -3.03 8.89
N ASN A 94 8.49 -2.81 7.64
CA ASN A 94 9.15 -1.88 6.72
C ASN A 94 8.35 -0.56 6.72
N ILE A 95 8.84 0.48 7.39
CA ILE A 95 8.07 1.71 7.58
C ILE A 95 8.91 2.94 7.26
N ILE A 96 8.40 3.81 6.38
CA ILE A 96 8.91 5.17 6.20
C ILE A 96 7.99 6.12 6.98
N PHE A 97 8.51 6.74 8.02
CA PHE A 97 7.80 7.79 8.76
C PHE A 97 7.97 9.12 8.04
N VAL A 98 6.85 9.71 7.63
CA VAL A 98 6.82 10.95 6.86
C VAL A 98 6.20 12.06 7.70
N PHE A 99 7.03 13.01 8.13
CA PHE A 99 6.54 14.21 8.79
C PHE A 99 6.03 15.23 7.77
N THR A 100 4.82 15.75 8.02
CA THR A 100 4.15 16.71 7.13
C THR A 100 3.79 17.99 7.90
N LYS A 101 3.49 19.08 7.17
CA LYS A 101 3.12 20.40 7.73
C LYS A 101 4.21 21.01 8.63
N LEU A 102 5.44 20.87 8.20
CA LEU A 102 6.61 21.41 8.91
C LEU A 102 6.69 22.93 8.89
N ASP A 103 6.06 23.54 7.88
CA ASP A 103 5.89 24.99 7.73
C ASP A 103 5.08 25.62 8.86
N LEU A 104 4.27 24.83 9.56
CA LEU A 104 3.40 25.30 10.62
C LEU A 104 3.96 25.04 12.04
N LYS A 105 5.08 24.32 12.17
CA LYS A 105 5.68 24.00 13.47
C LYS A 105 7.18 23.73 13.36
N GLU A 106 7.99 24.55 14.01
CA GLU A 106 9.40 24.28 14.25
C GLU A 106 9.57 23.35 15.46
N SER A 107 9.82 22.06 15.25
CA SER A 107 10.25 21.22 16.37
C SER A 107 10.87 19.89 15.91
N ASN A 108 12.13 19.69 16.27
CA ASN A 108 12.83 18.40 16.19
C ASN A 108 12.43 17.44 17.34
N SER A 109 11.55 17.87 18.26
CA SER A 109 11.12 17.06 19.40
C SER A 109 10.30 15.83 18.98
N ASP A 110 9.50 15.95 17.91
CA ASP A 110 8.63 14.87 17.44
C ASP A 110 9.46 13.73 16.81
N GLU A 111 10.55 14.07 16.13
CA GLU A 111 11.47 13.09 15.53
C GLU A 111 12.22 12.29 16.61
N LYS A 112 12.74 12.98 17.63
CA LYS A 112 13.41 12.33 18.77
C LYS A 112 12.45 11.41 19.51
N PHE A 113 11.24 11.89 19.82
CA PHE A 113 10.20 11.06 20.44
C PHE A 113 9.89 9.80 19.62
N LEU A 114 9.78 9.94 18.29
CA LEU A 114 9.54 8.80 17.40
C LEU A 114 10.69 7.79 17.46
N ILE A 115 11.94 8.26 17.38
CA ILE A 115 13.13 7.39 17.46
C ILE A 115 13.13 6.60 18.77
N ASP A 116 12.93 7.26 19.90
CA ASP A 116 12.87 6.61 21.21
C ASP A 116 11.78 5.53 21.26
N LYS A 117 10.62 5.83 20.66
CA LYS A 117 9.48 4.93 20.63
C LYS A 117 9.72 3.68 19.76
N VAL A 118 10.26 3.86 18.55
CA VAL A 118 10.43 2.77 17.60
C VAL A 118 11.68 1.92 17.87
N SER A 119 12.65 2.46 18.61
CA SER A 119 13.90 1.74 18.98
C SER A 119 13.67 0.45 19.76
N SER A 120 12.53 0.33 20.46
CA SER A 120 12.14 -0.87 21.20
C SER A 120 11.50 -1.95 20.32
N ILE A 121 11.15 -1.64 19.07
CA ILE A 121 10.47 -2.58 18.17
C ILE A 121 11.52 -3.44 17.47
N LYS A 122 11.51 -4.73 17.78
CA LYS A 122 12.47 -5.69 17.22
C LYS A 122 12.25 -5.88 15.71
N ASN A 123 13.35 -5.90 14.95
CA ASN A 123 13.37 -6.11 13.49
C ASN A 123 12.65 -5.02 12.67
N LEU A 124 12.39 -3.86 13.24
CA LEU A 124 11.81 -2.76 12.49
C LEU A 124 12.87 -2.19 11.52
N ASN A 125 12.58 -2.26 10.22
CA ASN A 125 13.30 -1.53 9.18
C ASN A 125 12.59 -0.21 8.95
N TYR A 126 13.21 0.90 9.32
CA TYR A 126 12.55 2.19 9.19
C TYR A 126 13.45 3.29 8.65
N LYS A 127 12.79 4.28 8.07
CA LYS A 127 13.39 5.54 7.65
C LYS A 127 12.50 6.69 8.10
N ILE A 128 13.10 7.83 8.39
CA ILE A 128 12.38 9.07 8.70
C ILE A 128 12.65 10.06 7.58
N THR A 129 11.59 10.66 7.04
CA THR A 129 11.68 11.69 6.02
C THR A 129 10.69 12.82 6.28
N LYS A 130 10.88 13.94 5.58
CA LYS A 130 10.07 15.15 5.71
C LYS A 130 9.41 15.45 4.38
N PHE A 131 8.15 15.82 4.42
CA PHE A 131 7.37 16.20 3.24
C PHE A 131 6.73 17.56 3.44
N ASP A 132 7.08 18.48 2.56
CA ASP A 132 6.42 19.76 2.37
C ASP A 132 6.10 19.92 0.88
N LYS A 133 4.81 20.16 0.58
CA LYS A 133 4.32 20.24 -0.80
C LYS A 133 5.01 21.36 -1.62
N SER A 134 5.47 22.43 -0.97
CA SER A 134 6.07 23.59 -1.62
C SER A 134 7.57 23.44 -1.91
N SER A 135 8.28 22.69 -1.07
CA SER A 135 9.76 22.59 -1.12
C SER A 135 10.28 21.21 -1.50
N THR A 136 9.47 20.14 -1.31
CA THR A 136 9.90 18.77 -1.62
C THR A 136 9.90 18.51 -3.12
N SER A 137 11.01 18.04 -3.67
CA SER A 137 11.06 17.54 -5.04
C SER A 137 10.38 16.19 -5.16
N LYS A 138 9.47 16.04 -6.12
CA LYS A 138 8.77 14.78 -6.39
C LYS A 138 9.75 13.66 -6.75
N SER A 139 10.72 13.94 -7.63
CA SER A 139 11.74 12.96 -8.05
C SER A 139 12.59 12.48 -6.88
N SER A 140 13.04 13.42 -6.04
CA SER A 140 13.82 13.09 -4.85
C SER A 140 13.05 12.20 -3.86
N MET A 141 11.79 12.54 -3.61
CA MET A 141 10.94 11.74 -2.71
C MET A 141 10.68 10.32 -3.25
N ILE A 142 10.44 10.21 -4.56
CA ILE A 142 10.26 8.90 -5.21
C ILE A 142 11.55 8.09 -5.12
N GLU A 143 12.72 8.68 -5.39
CA GLU A 143 14.01 8.00 -5.31
C GLU A 143 14.30 7.52 -3.89
N GLU A 144 13.97 8.32 -2.89
CA GLU A 144 14.10 7.97 -1.49
C GLU A 144 13.22 6.76 -1.10
N ILE A 145 11.98 6.74 -1.57
CA ILE A 145 11.05 5.61 -1.37
C ILE A 145 11.58 4.37 -2.08
N GLN A 146 12.03 4.47 -3.33
CA GLN A 146 12.54 3.34 -4.10
C GLN A 146 13.81 2.75 -3.47
N THR A 147 14.70 3.60 -2.99
CA THR A 147 15.91 3.16 -2.26
C THR A 147 15.53 2.37 -1.01
N PHE A 148 14.52 2.81 -0.27
CA PHE A 148 14.02 2.08 0.88
C PHE A 148 13.35 0.75 0.48
N LEU A 149 12.51 0.75 -0.55
CA LEU A 149 11.84 -0.45 -1.05
C LEU A 149 12.84 -1.53 -1.49
N SER A 150 13.99 -1.15 -2.05
CA SER A 150 15.04 -2.11 -2.43
C SER A 150 15.66 -2.83 -1.22
N THR A 151 15.52 -2.29 -0.02
CA THR A 151 15.95 -2.95 1.23
C THR A 151 14.90 -3.90 1.80
N CYS A 152 13.65 -3.81 1.34
CA CYS A 152 12.55 -4.64 1.81
C CYS A 152 12.64 -6.03 1.16
N LYS A 153 12.75 -7.07 1.97
CA LYS A 153 12.71 -8.44 1.46
C LYS A 153 11.26 -8.82 1.20
N SER A 154 10.98 -9.25 -0.01
CA SER A 154 9.70 -9.83 -0.40
C SER A 154 9.95 -11.25 -0.88
N ASP A 155 9.70 -12.23 -0.03
CA ASP A 155 10.10 -13.63 -0.28
C ASP A 155 8.94 -14.53 -0.72
N CYS A 156 7.75 -14.00 -1.01
CA CYS A 156 6.58 -14.84 -1.24
C CYS A 156 6.02 -14.73 -2.66
N SER A 157 6.09 -15.83 -3.41
CA SER A 157 5.24 -16.05 -4.59
C SER A 157 3.79 -16.29 -4.14
N SER A 158 3.08 -15.23 -3.81
CA SER A 158 1.71 -15.27 -3.30
C SER A 158 0.83 -14.25 -4.00
N LEU A 159 -0.47 -14.53 -4.03
CA LEU A 159 -1.48 -13.59 -4.52
C LEU A 159 -2.47 -13.32 -3.37
N TRP A 160 -2.54 -12.07 -2.94
CA TRP A 160 -3.56 -11.60 -2.01
C TRP A 160 -4.75 -11.05 -2.77
N ILE A 161 -5.85 -11.80 -2.80
CA ILE A 161 -7.07 -11.43 -3.52
C ILE A 161 -7.92 -10.53 -2.64
N ASP A 162 -8.28 -9.35 -3.16
CA ASP A 162 -9.16 -8.39 -2.50
C ASP A 162 -10.56 -8.31 -3.11
N ARG A 163 -10.69 -8.67 -4.39
CA ARG A 163 -11.99 -8.68 -5.11
C ARG A 163 -12.08 -9.85 -6.05
N SER A 164 -13.30 -10.37 -6.21
CA SER A 164 -13.65 -11.35 -7.23
C SER A 164 -14.98 -10.97 -7.85
N PHE A 165 -15.04 -10.90 -9.18
CA PHE A 165 -16.23 -10.58 -9.96
C PHE A 165 -16.22 -11.32 -11.28
N VAL A 166 -17.36 -11.32 -11.97
CA VAL A 166 -17.51 -11.95 -13.29
C VAL A 166 -17.78 -10.85 -14.31
N ILE A 167 -17.08 -10.91 -15.44
CA ILE A 167 -17.33 -10.06 -16.61
C ILE A 167 -17.85 -10.94 -17.72
N ASP A 168 -18.97 -10.53 -18.33
CA ASP A 168 -19.55 -11.23 -19.47
C ASP A 168 -18.58 -11.29 -20.64
N GLY A 169 -18.42 -12.46 -21.23
CA GLY A 169 -17.48 -12.73 -22.33
C GLY A 169 -16.03 -13.02 -21.89
N ILE A 170 -15.58 -12.54 -20.73
CA ILE A 170 -14.21 -12.77 -20.22
C ILE A 170 -14.19 -13.90 -19.19
N GLY A 171 -15.17 -13.92 -18.29
CA GLY A 171 -15.27 -14.90 -17.21
C GLY A 171 -14.97 -14.30 -15.83
N ARG A 172 -14.49 -15.15 -14.93
CA ARG A 172 -14.18 -14.73 -13.57
C ARG A 172 -12.82 -14.00 -13.51
N ILE A 173 -12.84 -12.85 -12.89
CA ILE A 173 -11.65 -12.02 -12.64
C ILE A 173 -11.47 -11.91 -11.15
N VAL A 174 -10.23 -12.00 -10.71
CA VAL A 174 -9.79 -11.65 -9.36
C VAL A 174 -8.81 -10.49 -9.44
N THR A 175 -8.91 -9.55 -8.52
CA THR A 175 -7.91 -8.49 -8.35
C THR A 175 -7.22 -8.65 -7.02
N GLY A 176 -5.96 -8.26 -6.98
CA GLY A 176 -5.16 -8.42 -5.78
C GLY A 176 -3.74 -7.91 -5.94
N THR A 177 -2.91 -8.23 -4.96
CA THR A 177 -1.48 -7.97 -4.99
C THR A 177 -0.74 -9.29 -5.19
N ALA A 178 -0.03 -9.41 -6.31
CA ALA A 178 0.87 -10.52 -6.59
C ALA A 178 2.25 -10.23 -6.01
N GLY A 179 2.82 -11.20 -5.32
CA GLY A 179 4.21 -11.15 -4.83
C GLY A 179 5.22 -11.48 -5.93
N PRO A 180 6.53 -11.33 -5.64
CA PRO A 180 7.58 -11.66 -6.58
C PRO A 180 7.51 -13.12 -7.05
N GLY A 181 7.84 -13.37 -8.31
CA GLY A 181 7.84 -14.71 -8.90
C GLY A 181 6.45 -15.26 -9.21
N PHE A 182 5.40 -14.45 -9.10
CA PHE A 182 4.07 -14.85 -9.56
C PHE A 182 3.97 -14.69 -11.09
N SER A 183 3.64 -15.76 -11.81
CA SER A 183 3.55 -15.79 -13.28
C SER A 183 2.22 -16.38 -13.78
N VAL A 184 1.96 -16.24 -15.09
CA VAL A 184 0.77 -16.80 -15.74
C VAL A 184 0.69 -18.32 -15.70
N ASP A 185 1.83 -19.00 -15.57
CA ASP A 185 1.92 -20.46 -15.49
C ASP A 185 1.64 -20.96 -14.07
N ASN A 186 1.51 -20.04 -13.12
CA ASN A 186 1.24 -20.40 -11.74
C ASN A 186 -0.22 -20.86 -11.58
N ILE A 187 -0.34 -21.93 -10.85
CA ILE A 187 -1.61 -22.39 -10.32
C ILE A 187 -1.76 -21.76 -8.94
N ILE A 188 -2.86 -21.07 -8.74
CA ILE A 188 -3.19 -20.51 -7.43
C ILE A 188 -3.83 -21.60 -6.59
N HIS A 189 -3.24 -21.90 -5.45
CA HIS A 189 -3.86 -22.72 -4.41
C HIS A 189 -4.49 -21.80 -3.37
N SER A 190 -5.81 -21.90 -3.19
CA SER A 190 -6.48 -21.17 -2.13
C SER A 190 -6.16 -21.79 -0.75
N SER A 191 -6.43 -21.05 0.32
CA SER A 191 -6.33 -21.56 1.69
C SER A 191 -7.19 -22.81 1.95
N SER A 192 -8.26 -23.01 1.15
CA SER A 192 -9.11 -24.22 1.18
C SER A 192 -8.58 -25.39 0.33
N GLY A 193 -7.40 -25.25 -0.30
CA GLY A 193 -6.81 -26.28 -1.18
C GLY A 193 -7.38 -26.29 -2.59
N GLN A 194 -8.26 -25.35 -2.94
CA GLN A 194 -8.82 -25.27 -4.28
C GLN A 194 -7.77 -24.80 -5.28
N LYS A 195 -7.72 -25.45 -6.42
CA LYS A 195 -6.85 -25.12 -7.55
C LYS A 195 -7.55 -24.14 -8.48
N LEU A 196 -6.96 -22.96 -8.67
CA LEU A 196 -7.43 -21.95 -9.62
C LEU A 196 -6.41 -21.80 -10.75
N GLU A 197 -6.84 -22.00 -11.99
CA GLU A 197 -5.97 -21.89 -13.15
C GLU A 197 -6.01 -20.48 -13.72
N VAL A 198 -4.84 -19.86 -13.87
CA VAL A 198 -4.68 -18.55 -14.45
C VAL A 198 -4.79 -18.62 -15.98
N LYS A 199 -5.55 -17.70 -16.57
CA LYS A 199 -5.68 -17.51 -18.02
C LYS A 199 -4.80 -16.37 -18.51
N SER A 200 -4.86 -15.21 -17.83
CA SER A 200 -4.04 -14.03 -18.13
C SER A 200 -3.87 -13.18 -16.89
N ILE A 201 -2.79 -12.41 -16.88
CA ILE A 201 -2.49 -11.42 -15.84
C ILE A 201 -2.33 -10.06 -16.50
N GLU A 202 -2.95 -9.05 -15.93
CA GLU A 202 -2.81 -7.66 -16.33
C GLU A 202 -2.37 -6.82 -15.13
N SER A 203 -1.45 -5.91 -15.35
CA SER A 203 -1.06 -4.91 -14.37
C SER A 203 -1.25 -3.52 -14.97
N VAL A 204 -2.00 -2.64 -14.29
CA VAL A 204 -2.26 -1.26 -14.73
C VAL A 204 -2.87 -1.18 -16.14
N ASN A 205 -3.83 -2.09 -16.45
CA ASN A 205 -4.50 -2.22 -17.75
C ASN A 205 -3.54 -2.50 -18.93
N LYS A 206 -2.39 -3.10 -18.68
CA LYS A 206 -1.44 -3.59 -19.69
C LYS A 206 -1.26 -5.08 -19.52
N GLU A 207 -1.12 -5.83 -20.63
CA GLU A 207 -0.67 -7.24 -20.62
C GLU A 207 0.80 -7.33 -20.23
N TYR A 208 1.13 -6.89 -19.03
CA TYR A 208 2.51 -6.81 -18.56
C TYR A 208 2.58 -7.12 -17.08
N PHE A 209 3.42 -8.08 -16.74
CA PHE A 209 3.69 -8.48 -15.38
C PHE A 209 5.20 -8.61 -15.14
N GLN A 210 5.73 -7.88 -14.16
CA GLN A 210 7.11 -8.04 -13.72
C GLN A 210 7.19 -9.13 -12.63
N GLU A 211 7.79 -10.25 -12.96
CA GLU A 211 7.87 -11.41 -12.06
C GLU A 211 8.68 -11.16 -10.77
N ASN A 212 9.51 -10.12 -10.73
CA ASN A 212 10.46 -9.88 -9.62
C ASN A 212 10.03 -8.81 -8.62
N SER A 213 8.82 -8.29 -8.70
CA SER A 213 8.32 -7.27 -7.79
C SER A 213 6.87 -7.50 -7.41
N SER A 214 6.48 -7.08 -6.21
CA SER A 214 5.07 -7.08 -5.81
C SER A 214 4.30 -6.05 -6.62
N GLN A 215 3.19 -6.47 -7.23
CA GLN A 215 2.37 -5.60 -8.08
C GLN A 215 0.88 -5.84 -7.86
N ARG A 216 0.10 -4.77 -8.05
CA ARG A 216 -1.33 -4.90 -8.15
C ARG A 216 -1.71 -5.45 -9.52
N VAL A 217 -2.48 -6.55 -9.51
CA VAL A 217 -2.83 -7.29 -10.72
C VAL A 217 -4.33 -7.56 -10.81
N ALA A 218 -4.81 -7.69 -12.04
CA ALA A 218 -6.09 -8.32 -12.40
C ALA A 218 -5.79 -9.65 -13.10
N ILE A 219 -6.38 -10.72 -12.61
CA ILE A 219 -6.13 -12.07 -13.12
C ILE A 219 -7.43 -12.65 -13.63
N SER A 220 -7.46 -13.02 -14.90
CA SER A 220 -8.53 -13.83 -15.47
C SER A 220 -8.30 -15.29 -15.15
N LEU A 221 -9.32 -15.97 -14.65
CA LEU A 221 -9.30 -17.40 -14.34
C LEU A 221 -9.93 -18.22 -15.46
N LYS A 222 -9.41 -19.43 -15.70
CA LYS A 222 -10.04 -20.39 -16.61
C LYS A 222 -11.39 -20.85 -16.04
N LYS A 223 -12.31 -21.25 -16.93
CA LYS A 223 -13.66 -21.72 -16.54
C LYS A 223 -13.67 -22.96 -15.65
N SER A 224 -12.58 -23.75 -15.70
CA SER A 224 -12.36 -24.92 -14.83
C SER A 224 -12.19 -24.57 -13.36
N SER A 225 -11.86 -23.30 -13.07
CA SER A 225 -11.70 -22.83 -11.69
C SER A 225 -13.08 -22.68 -11.03
N GLY A 226 -13.29 -23.36 -9.92
CA GLY A 226 -14.51 -23.23 -9.12
C GLY A 226 -14.70 -21.82 -8.51
N PRO A 227 -15.69 -21.61 -7.65
CA PRO A 227 -15.87 -20.32 -6.99
C PRO A 227 -14.65 -19.98 -6.13
N VAL A 228 -14.18 -18.73 -6.24
CA VAL A 228 -13.08 -18.24 -5.39
C VAL A 228 -13.60 -18.18 -3.95
N PRO A 229 -12.90 -18.78 -2.97
CA PRO A 229 -13.28 -18.64 -1.55
C PRO A 229 -13.33 -17.17 -1.14
N LYS A 230 -14.30 -16.84 -0.29
CA LYS A 230 -14.43 -15.50 0.28
C LYS A 230 -13.43 -15.30 1.41
#